data_d2af3a1437b257c1a0c8489944630976
#
_entry.id   d2af3a1437b257c1a0c8489944630976
#
_cell.length_a   1.000
_cell.length_b   1.000
_cell.length_c   1.000
_cell.angle_alpha   90.00
_cell.angle_beta   90.00
_cell.angle_gamma   90.00
#
_symmetry.space_group_name_H-M   'P 1'
#
loop_
_entity.id
_entity.type
_entity.pdbx_description
1 polymer ?
#
loop_
_entity_poly.entity_id
_entity_poly.type
_entity_poly.pdbx_seq_one_letter_code
_entity_poly.pdbx_strand_id
1 'polypeptide(L)'
;MSKKQLNMWKELWDIFISDEAFREYYSETPSYDLTIKDTSPITHTKGTLYIPPAKKGGEGHFIAYQMNKNTIEIFDSSAYAYQQFQNDPRLHQSIVNRSKKTMIKLNIHPQDLCIGDTFCQTWSLGWIKPKLRQFTENVKTQKGSIHSMYNIVHTVANSHKFSEYLMYNVNQFNKLVEQTRKKFDVKICSINNILDFINFSKNITEEQIGLIMMNKT
;
A
#
# COMPACT_ATOMS: atom_id res chain seq x y z
N MET A 1 7.63 17.59 5.10
CA MET A 1 7.09 16.78 6.21
C MET A 1 8.25 16.21 6.98
N SER A 2 8.25 16.29 8.31
CA SER A 2 9.32 15.72 9.15
C SER A 2 9.20 14.18 9.19
N LYS A 3 10.30 13.48 9.56
CA LYS A 3 10.29 12.02 9.77
C LYS A 3 9.23 11.61 10.79
N LYS A 4 9.03 12.44 11.82
CA LYS A 4 8.02 12.23 12.87
C LYS A 4 6.60 12.32 12.29
N GLN A 5 6.30 13.36 11.50
CA GLN A 5 5.02 13.50 10.80
C GLN A 5 4.71 12.31 9.91
N LEU A 6 5.70 11.82 9.20
CA LEU A 6 5.55 10.69 8.30
C LEU A 6 5.22 9.40 9.06
N ASN A 7 5.90 9.12 10.20
CA ASN A 7 5.59 7.95 11.01
C ASN A 7 4.18 8.03 11.60
N MET A 8 3.78 9.19 12.12
CA MET A 8 2.43 9.41 12.67
C MET A 8 1.37 9.24 11.58
N TRP A 9 1.68 9.71 10.38
CA TRP A 9 0.87 9.53 9.19
C TRP A 9 0.68 8.07 8.83
N LYS A 10 1.77 7.31 8.80
CA LYS A 10 1.75 5.87 8.58
C LYS A 10 0.85 5.16 9.59
N GLU A 11 0.95 5.47 10.87
CA GLU A 11 0.13 4.86 11.90
C GLU A 11 -1.37 5.15 11.72
N LEU A 12 -1.74 6.37 11.30
CA LEU A 12 -3.12 6.69 10.94
C LEU A 12 -3.59 5.89 9.72
N TRP A 13 -2.74 5.73 8.72
CA TRP A 13 -3.05 4.97 7.52
C TRP A 13 -3.15 3.48 7.78
N ASP A 14 -2.31 2.91 8.65
CA ASP A 14 -2.39 1.51 9.06
C ASP A 14 -3.73 1.17 9.73
N ILE A 15 -4.40 2.15 10.36
CA ILE A 15 -5.76 1.96 10.89
C ILE A 15 -6.79 1.82 9.76
N PHE A 16 -6.62 2.53 8.65
CA PHE A 16 -7.62 2.63 7.58
C PHE A 16 -7.34 1.76 6.36
N ILE A 17 -6.07 1.50 6.10
CA ILE A 17 -5.60 0.80 4.91
C ILE A 17 -4.65 -0.30 5.35
N SER A 18 -5.09 -1.12 6.31
CA SER A 18 -4.40 -2.35 6.62
C SER A 18 -4.33 -3.22 5.37
N ASP A 19 -3.29 -4.03 5.25
CA ASP A 19 -3.17 -5.01 4.15
C ASP A 19 -4.43 -5.87 4.01
N GLU A 20 -5.17 -6.09 5.10
CA GLU A 20 -6.44 -6.81 5.12
C GLU A 20 -7.55 -6.08 4.35
N ALA A 21 -7.67 -4.75 4.49
CA ALA A 21 -8.64 -3.94 3.75
C ALA A 21 -8.40 -4.01 2.24
N PHE A 22 -7.13 -3.97 1.86
CA PHE A 22 -6.76 -4.13 0.47
C PHE A 22 -6.90 -5.57 -0.01
N ARG A 23 -6.66 -6.59 0.81
CA ARG A 23 -6.84 -8.01 0.43
C ARG A 23 -8.26 -8.29 -0.02
N GLU A 24 -9.25 -7.75 0.65
CA GLU A 24 -10.64 -7.97 0.26
C GLU A 24 -10.97 -7.31 -1.09
N TYR A 25 -10.49 -6.09 -1.31
CA TYR A 25 -10.60 -5.44 -2.62
C TYR A 25 -9.78 -6.15 -3.71
N TYR A 26 -8.66 -6.77 -3.33
CA TYR A 26 -7.77 -7.54 -4.20
C TYR A 26 -8.18 -9.00 -4.37
N SER A 27 -9.19 -9.50 -3.66
CA SER A 27 -9.63 -10.89 -3.81
C SER A 27 -9.94 -11.28 -5.26
N GLU A 28 -10.25 -10.27 -6.10
CA GLU A 28 -10.43 -10.40 -7.54
C GLU A 28 -9.15 -10.19 -8.36
N THR A 29 -8.04 -9.83 -7.72
CA THR A 29 -6.76 -9.62 -8.42
C THR A 29 -5.90 -10.87 -8.24
N PRO A 30 -5.50 -11.53 -9.33
CA PRO A 30 -4.64 -12.69 -9.24
C PRO A 30 -3.35 -12.37 -8.46
N SER A 31 -3.08 -13.16 -7.45
CA SER A 31 -1.85 -13.06 -6.65
C SER A 31 -1.17 -14.40 -6.62
N TYR A 32 0.13 -14.42 -6.90
CA TYR A 32 0.96 -15.62 -6.88
C TYR A 32 2.05 -15.47 -5.83
N ASP A 33 2.25 -16.53 -5.06
CA ASP A 33 3.34 -16.59 -4.10
C ASP A 33 4.66 -16.91 -4.79
N LEU A 34 5.71 -16.13 -4.53
CA LEU A 34 7.06 -16.39 -5.02
C LEU A 34 7.89 -17.28 -4.08
N THR A 35 7.25 -18.08 -3.22
CA THR A 35 8.00 -19.10 -2.48
C THR A 35 8.70 -20.04 -3.46
N ILE A 36 9.90 -20.50 -3.09
CA ILE A 36 10.69 -21.44 -3.91
C ILE A 36 9.93 -22.75 -4.15
N LYS A 37 8.93 -23.06 -3.33
CA LYS A 37 8.12 -24.27 -3.43
C LYS A 37 6.95 -24.15 -4.41
N ASP A 38 6.51 -22.94 -4.71
CA ASP A 38 5.39 -22.72 -5.65
C ASP A 38 5.91 -22.69 -7.09
N THR A 39 5.57 -23.73 -7.84
CA THR A 39 5.91 -23.87 -9.26
C THR A 39 4.71 -23.65 -10.17
N SER A 40 3.55 -23.26 -9.64
CA SER A 40 2.34 -23.02 -10.42
C SER A 40 2.56 -21.98 -11.51
N PRO A 41 2.04 -22.19 -12.74
CA PRO A 41 2.22 -21.24 -13.82
C PRO A 41 1.51 -19.90 -13.54
N ILE A 42 2.13 -18.79 -13.94
CA ILE A 42 1.50 -17.48 -13.93
C ILE A 42 0.69 -17.36 -15.22
N THR A 43 -0.63 -17.46 -15.12
CA THR A 43 -1.54 -17.54 -16.28
C THR A 43 -2.27 -16.24 -16.58
N HIS A 44 -2.49 -15.40 -15.57
CA HIS A 44 -3.19 -14.12 -15.76
C HIS A 44 -2.27 -13.06 -16.34
N THR A 45 -2.82 -12.22 -17.20
CA THR A 45 -2.04 -11.17 -17.90
C THR A 45 -1.52 -10.06 -16.99
N LYS A 46 -2.11 -9.90 -15.81
CA LYS A 46 -1.68 -8.92 -14.79
C LYS A 46 -2.09 -9.40 -13.41
N GLY A 47 -1.37 -8.97 -12.41
CA GLY A 47 -1.62 -9.35 -11.03
C GLY A 47 -0.50 -8.91 -10.10
N THR A 48 -0.48 -9.50 -8.91
CA THR A 48 0.56 -9.29 -7.91
C THR A 48 1.37 -10.56 -7.71
N LEU A 49 2.61 -10.36 -7.27
CA LEU A 49 3.50 -11.42 -6.81
C LEU A 49 3.85 -11.10 -5.36
N TYR A 50 3.63 -12.06 -4.47
CA TYR A 50 3.99 -11.92 -3.07
C TYR A 50 5.35 -12.54 -2.80
N ILE A 51 6.26 -11.77 -2.23
CA ILE A 51 7.58 -12.19 -1.79
C ILE A 51 7.49 -12.44 -0.30
N PRO A 52 7.63 -13.70 0.16
CA PRO A 52 7.56 -13.99 1.58
C PRO A 52 8.73 -13.35 2.33
N PRO A 53 8.59 -13.09 3.64
CA PRO A 53 9.66 -12.53 4.43
C PRO A 53 10.86 -13.48 4.49
N ALA A 54 12.07 -12.91 4.49
CA ALA A 54 13.32 -13.68 4.58
C ALA A 54 13.47 -14.42 5.93
N LYS A 55 12.80 -13.92 6.99
CA LYS A 55 12.81 -14.50 8.33
C LYS A 55 11.38 -14.69 8.82
N LYS A 56 11.15 -15.75 9.61
CA LYS A 56 9.86 -15.99 10.27
C LYS A 56 9.49 -14.77 11.14
N GLY A 57 8.27 -14.26 10.97
CA GLY A 57 7.77 -13.06 11.69
C GLY A 57 8.17 -11.72 11.05
N GLY A 58 8.90 -11.74 9.94
CA GLY A 58 9.15 -10.54 9.14
C GLY A 58 7.97 -10.17 8.26
N GLU A 59 8.04 -8.97 7.68
CA GLU A 59 7.05 -8.51 6.70
C GLU A 59 7.40 -9.05 5.30
N GLY A 60 6.38 -9.48 4.55
CA GLY A 60 6.50 -9.82 3.14
C GLY A 60 6.37 -8.58 2.25
N HIS A 61 6.51 -8.77 0.95
CA HIS A 61 6.47 -7.67 0.00
C HIS A 61 5.61 -8.01 -1.21
N PHE A 62 4.81 -7.05 -1.67
CA PHE A 62 4.03 -7.16 -2.90
C PHE A 62 4.69 -6.38 -4.01
N ILE A 63 4.83 -7.03 -5.16
CA ILE A 63 5.19 -6.41 -6.43
C ILE A 63 4.08 -6.67 -7.44
N ALA A 64 3.98 -5.84 -8.46
CA ALA A 64 3.00 -6.01 -9.52
C ALA A 64 3.64 -6.51 -10.81
N TYR A 65 2.85 -7.21 -11.64
CA TYR A 65 3.29 -7.62 -12.96
C TYR A 65 2.23 -7.37 -14.02
N GLN A 66 2.70 -7.20 -15.24
CA GLN A 66 1.87 -7.20 -16.45
C GLN A 66 2.58 -8.00 -17.54
N MET A 67 1.86 -8.97 -18.12
CA MET A 67 2.36 -9.78 -19.22
C MET A 67 1.92 -9.23 -20.57
N ASN A 68 2.87 -9.15 -21.49
CA ASN A 68 2.68 -8.94 -22.91
C ASN A 68 2.97 -10.26 -23.67
N LYS A 69 2.97 -10.22 -25.00
CA LYS A 69 3.17 -11.43 -25.82
C LYS A 69 4.45 -12.19 -25.45
N ASN A 70 5.58 -11.50 -25.26
CA ASN A 70 6.89 -12.11 -25.04
C ASN A 70 7.54 -11.71 -23.72
N THR A 71 6.98 -10.75 -23.00
CA THR A 71 7.58 -10.15 -21.80
C THR A 71 6.65 -10.17 -20.61
N ILE A 72 7.24 -10.17 -19.43
CA ILE A 72 6.58 -9.87 -18.16
C ILE A 72 7.25 -8.65 -17.55
N GLU A 73 6.54 -7.55 -17.47
CA GLU A 73 6.99 -6.32 -16.81
C GLU A 73 6.74 -6.45 -15.31
N ILE A 74 7.73 -6.11 -14.52
CA ILE A 74 7.68 -6.14 -13.05
C ILE A 74 7.81 -4.71 -12.53
N PHE A 75 6.82 -4.30 -11.77
CA PHE A 75 6.83 -3.08 -10.98
C PHE A 75 7.06 -3.43 -9.51
N ASP A 76 8.15 -2.92 -8.97
CA ASP A 76 8.49 -2.99 -7.56
C ASP A 76 8.50 -1.57 -6.99
N SER A 77 7.59 -1.27 -6.08
CA SER A 77 7.46 0.06 -5.50
C SER A 77 8.65 0.47 -4.62
N SER A 78 9.47 -0.50 -4.16
CA SER A 78 10.65 -0.26 -3.33
C SER A 78 11.84 -1.11 -3.73
N ALA A 79 12.90 -0.46 -4.22
CA ALA A 79 14.17 -1.13 -4.50
C ALA A 79 15.04 -1.32 -3.26
N TYR A 80 14.90 -0.44 -2.24
CA TYR A 80 15.78 -0.42 -1.07
C TYR A 80 15.23 -1.20 0.12
N ALA A 81 13.94 -1.09 0.40
CA ALA A 81 13.35 -1.75 1.56
C ALA A 81 13.33 -3.28 1.43
N TYR A 82 13.25 -3.78 0.19
CA TYR A 82 13.15 -5.22 -0.11
C TYR A 82 14.23 -5.67 -1.09
N GLN A 83 15.48 -5.42 -0.75
CA GLN A 83 16.66 -5.85 -1.54
C GLN A 83 16.67 -7.35 -1.86
N GLN A 84 15.93 -8.15 -1.10
CA GLN A 84 15.80 -9.58 -1.34
C GLN A 84 15.33 -9.89 -2.77
N PHE A 85 14.29 -9.20 -3.27
CA PHE A 85 13.84 -9.41 -4.64
C PHE A 85 14.88 -8.93 -5.66
N GLN A 86 15.48 -7.76 -5.40
CA GLN A 86 16.44 -7.18 -6.34
C GLN A 86 17.70 -8.05 -6.49
N ASN A 87 18.10 -8.74 -5.44
CA ASN A 87 19.37 -9.45 -5.35
C ASN A 87 19.24 -10.98 -5.39
N ASP A 88 18.03 -11.56 -5.36
CA ASP A 88 17.85 -13.02 -5.42
C ASP A 88 17.54 -13.51 -6.84
N PRO A 89 18.53 -14.08 -7.56
CA PRO A 89 18.34 -14.58 -8.92
C PRO A 89 17.35 -15.75 -8.98
N ARG A 90 17.11 -16.47 -7.87
CA ARG A 90 16.16 -17.59 -7.83
C ARG A 90 14.73 -17.09 -7.95
N LEU A 91 14.39 -15.94 -7.31
CA LEU A 91 13.09 -15.30 -7.46
C LEU A 91 12.86 -14.83 -8.91
N HIS A 92 13.89 -14.23 -9.54
CA HIS A 92 13.81 -13.82 -10.94
C HIS A 92 13.61 -15.03 -11.87
N GLN A 93 14.37 -16.10 -11.64
CA GLN A 93 14.25 -17.33 -12.41
C GLN A 93 12.89 -18.00 -12.23
N SER A 94 12.32 -17.96 -11.02
CA SER A 94 10.97 -18.44 -10.73
C SER A 94 9.93 -17.73 -11.59
N ILE A 95 9.98 -16.39 -11.67
CA ILE A 95 9.06 -15.60 -12.50
C ILE A 95 9.19 -15.99 -13.98
N VAL A 96 10.42 -16.06 -14.50
CA VAL A 96 10.68 -16.43 -15.91
C VAL A 96 10.16 -17.84 -16.21
N ASN A 97 10.46 -18.81 -15.34
CA ASN A 97 10.05 -20.19 -15.53
C ASN A 97 8.53 -20.36 -15.48
N ARG A 98 7.85 -19.65 -14.58
CA ARG A 98 6.40 -19.75 -14.37
C ARG A 98 5.60 -18.98 -15.42
N SER A 99 6.11 -17.84 -15.89
CA SER A 99 5.47 -17.02 -16.91
C SER A 99 5.80 -17.46 -18.34
N LYS A 100 6.94 -18.15 -18.54
CA LYS A 100 7.53 -18.45 -19.86
C LYS A 100 7.80 -17.19 -20.69
N LYS A 101 8.20 -16.11 -20.04
CA LYS A 101 8.41 -14.80 -20.66
C LYS A 101 9.73 -14.18 -20.22
N THR A 102 10.25 -13.28 -21.04
CA THR A 102 11.41 -12.47 -20.68
C THR A 102 10.98 -11.42 -19.64
N MET A 103 11.67 -11.38 -18.51
CA MET A 103 11.36 -10.44 -17.43
C MET A 103 12.00 -9.07 -17.69
N ILE A 104 11.22 -8.01 -17.53
CA ILE A 104 11.65 -6.61 -17.56
C ILE A 104 11.33 -5.98 -16.21
N LYS A 105 12.35 -5.53 -15.48
CA LYS A 105 12.15 -4.78 -14.23
C LYS A 105 12.04 -3.29 -14.57
N LEU A 106 10.98 -2.67 -14.08
CA LEU A 106 10.80 -1.22 -14.21
C LEU A 106 11.61 -0.50 -13.14
N ASN A 107 12.26 0.58 -13.52
CA ASN A 107 13.03 1.42 -12.60
C ASN A 107 12.13 2.56 -12.06
N ILE A 108 11.08 2.20 -11.33
CA ILE A 108 10.08 3.11 -10.76
C ILE A 108 9.82 2.66 -9.33
N HIS A 109 10.29 3.42 -8.35
CA HIS A 109 10.26 3.03 -6.94
C HIS A 109 9.67 4.16 -6.07
N PRO A 110 8.35 4.45 -6.18
CA PRO A 110 7.73 5.57 -5.47
C PRO A 110 7.78 5.44 -3.95
N GLN A 111 7.80 4.23 -3.42
CA GLN A 111 7.87 3.94 -2.00
C GLN A 111 9.20 4.38 -1.38
N ASP A 112 10.29 4.32 -2.14
CA ASP A 112 11.63 4.73 -1.66
C ASP A 112 11.76 6.25 -1.47
N LEU A 113 10.87 7.04 -2.05
CA LEU A 113 10.83 8.48 -1.87
C LEU A 113 10.31 8.89 -0.47
N CYS A 114 9.65 7.97 0.23
CA CYS A 114 8.98 8.24 1.49
C CYS A 114 9.50 7.27 2.56
N ILE A 115 10.41 7.75 3.41
CA ILE A 115 11.00 6.92 4.48
C ILE A 115 9.88 6.38 5.39
N GLY A 116 9.83 5.05 5.55
CA GLY A 116 8.82 4.38 6.38
C GLY A 116 7.50 4.08 5.67
N ASP A 117 7.40 4.32 4.36
CA ASP A 117 6.30 3.82 3.54
C ASP A 117 6.35 2.28 3.47
N THR A 118 5.28 1.61 3.91
CA THR A 118 5.12 0.15 3.88
C THR A 118 3.94 -0.29 3.03
N PHE A 119 3.41 0.61 2.19
CA PHE A 119 2.20 0.38 1.40
C PHE A 119 2.48 -0.26 0.03
N CYS A 120 3.40 -1.25 -0.03
CA CYS A 120 3.76 -1.94 -1.28
C CYS A 120 2.55 -2.51 -2.01
N GLN A 121 1.55 -3.00 -1.26
CA GLN A 121 0.32 -3.52 -1.83
C GLN A 121 -0.50 -2.42 -2.52
N THR A 122 -0.65 -1.26 -1.89
CA THR A 122 -1.36 -0.11 -2.46
C THR A 122 -0.68 0.39 -3.74
N TRP A 123 0.64 0.50 -3.73
CA TRP A 123 1.42 0.88 -4.90
C TRP A 123 1.27 -0.15 -6.04
N SER A 124 1.32 -1.44 -5.72
CA SER A 124 1.14 -2.52 -6.70
C SER A 124 -0.24 -2.46 -7.33
N LEU A 125 -1.30 -2.21 -6.54
CA LEU A 125 -2.66 -2.02 -7.07
C LEU A 125 -2.74 -0.80 -7.99
N GLY A 126 -2.21 0.32 -7.56
CA GLY A 126 -2.20 1.54 -8.34
C GLY A 126 -1.58 1.33 -9.72
N TRP A 127 -0.50 0.56 -9.77
CA TRP A 127 0.19 0.27 -11.03
C TRP A 127 -0.60 -0.69 -11.94
N ILE A 128 -1.27 -1.72 -11.39
CA ILE A 128 -2.07 -2.70 -12.16
C ILE A 128 -3.31 -2.05 -12.78
N LYS A 129 -3.93 -1.09 -12.10
CA LYS A 129 -5.16 -0.44 -12.56
C LYS A 129 -4.81 0.68 -13.56
N PRO A 130 -5.22 0.60 -14.83
CA PRO A 130 -4.82 1.59 -15.85
C PRO A 130 -5.12 3.04 -15.47
N LYS A 131 -6.28 3.28 -14.81
CA LYS A 131 -6.69 4.62 -14.35
C LYS A 131 -5.82 5.18 -13.21
N LEU A 132 -5.11 4.32 -12.48
CA LEU A 132 -4.27 4.69 -11.34
C LEU A 132 -2.78 4.66 -11.66
N ARG A 133 -2.39 3.98 -12.75
CA ARG A 133 -1.00 3.76 -13.13
C ARG A 133 -0.22 5.07 -13.25
N GLN A 134 -0.83 6.10 -13.79
CA GLN A 134 -0.23 7.43 -13.90
C GLN A 134 0.20 8.03 -12.55
N PHE A 135 -0.51 7.70 -11.46
CA PHE A 135 -0.16 8.18 -10.13
C PHE A 135 1.10 7.49 -9.58
N THR A 136 1.40 6.28 -10.03
CA THR A 136 2.59 5.54 -9.63
C THR A 136 3.80 5.86 -10.51
N GLU A 137 3.61 6.06 -11.80
CA GLU A 137 4.69 6.26 -12.77
C GLU A 137 5.25 7.69 -12.78
N ASN A 138 4.43 8.68 -12.39
CA ASN A 138 4.85 10.09 -12.42
C ASN A 138 5.41 10.62 -11.10
N VAL A 139 5.56 9.76 -10.09
CA VAL A 139 6.10 10.16 -8.79
C VAL A 139 7.60 10.44 -8.90
N LYS A 140 8.01 11.67 -8.57
CA LYS A 140 9.41 12.12 -8.62
C LYS A 140 9.92 12.71 -7.31
N THR A 141 9.03 12.96 -6.36
CA THR A 141 9.35 13.60 -5.09
C THR A 141 8.55 12.97 -3.96
N GLN A 142 9.01 13.12 -2.71
CA GLN A 142 8.28 12.67 -1.52
C GLN A 142 6.85 13.24 -1.47
N LYS A 143 6.69 14.52 -1.74
CA LYS A 143 5.35 15.16 -1.78
C LYS A 143 4.47 14.56 -2.87
N GLY A 144 5.04 14.29 -4.04
CA GLY A 144 4.34 13.62 -5.14
C GLY A 144 3.94 12.18 -4.79
N SER A 145 4.79 11.45 -4.03
CA SER A 145 4.49 10.10 -3.54
C SER A 145 3.26 10.10 -2.63
N ILE A 146 3.24 10.97 -1.63
CA ILE A 146 2.10 11.10 -0.71
C ILE A 146 0.82 11.48 -1.45
N HIS A 147 0.90 12.46 -2.35
CA HIS A 147 -0.24 12.89 -3.14
C HIS A 147 -0.79 11.78 -4.05
N SER A 148 0.10 11.01 -4.66
CA SER A 148 -0.27 9.85 -5.50
C SER A 148 -0.94 8.75 -4.69
N MET A 149 -0.42 8.44 -3.49
CA MET A 149 -1.03 7.50 -2.57
C MET A 149 -2.46 7.93 -2.21
N TYR A 150 -2.67 9.21 -1.91
CA TYR A 150 -4.01 9.74 -1.67
C TYR A 150 -4.96 9.51 -2.84
N ASN A 151 -4.51 9.80 -4.06
CA ASN A 151 -5.35 9.64 -5.24
C ASN A 151 -5.71 8.18 -5.50
N ILE A 152 -4.78 7.25 -5.25
CA ILE A 152 -5.03 5.82 -5.34
C ILE A 152 -6.11 5.42 -4.33
N VAL A 153 -5.92 5.75 -3.07
CA VAL A 153 -6.87 5.41 -2.00
C VAL A 153 -8.22 6.06 -2.21
N HIS A 154 -8.25 7.34 -2.56
CA HIS A 154 -9.49 8.06 -2.87
C HIS A 154 -10.28 7.38 -3.99
N THR A 155 -9.61 6.97 -5.07
CA THR A 155 -10.26 6.31 -6.20
C THR A 155 -10.79 4.93 -5.82
N VAL A 156 -10.03 4.18 -5.01
CA VAL A 156 -10.42 2.86 -4.49
C VAL A 156 -11.59 3.00 -3.51
N ALA A 157 -11.56 3.98 -2.62
CA ALA A 157 -12.60 4.22 -1.62
C ALA A 157 -13.97 4.55 -2.22
N ASN A 158 -14.01 5.09 -3.43
CA ASN A 158 -15.25 5.34 -4.18
C ASN A 158 -15.82 4.09 -4.85
N SER A 159 -15.16 2.94 -4.78
CA SER A 159 -15.71 1.69 -5.31
C SER A 159 -16.70 1.07 -4.32
N HIS A 160 -17.84 0.60 -4.82
CA HIS A 160 -18.96 0.13 -3.99
C HIS A 160 -18.59 -1.05 -3.04
N LYS A 161 -17.70 -1.93 -3.47
CA LYS A 161 -17.27 -3.11 -2.70
C LYS A 161 -16.40 -2.79 -1.48
N PHE A 162 -15.81 -1.62 -1.43
CA PHE A 162 -14.86 -1.21 -0.39
C PHE A 162 -15.50 -0.35 0.70
N SER A 163 -16.71 0.16 0.45
CA SER A 163 -17.35 1.14 1.33
C SER A 163 -17.72 0.60 2.70
N GLU A 164 -18.21 -0.63 2.81
CA GLU A 164 -18.65 -1.23 4.07
C GLU A 164 -17.49 -1.47 5.04
N TYR A 165 -16.39 -2.01 4.51
CA TYR A 165 -15.20 -2.25 5.32
C TYR A 165 -14.57 -0.94 5.83
N LEU A 166 -14.50 0.06 4.97
CA LEU A 166 -13.99 1.37 5.35
C LEU A 166 -14.87 2.06 6.39
N MET A 167 -16.19 1.85 6.37
CA MET A 167 -17.09 2.36 7.39
C MET A 167 -16.83 1.76 8.77
N TYR A 168 -16.47 0.48 8.84
CA TYR A 168 -16.04 -0.13 10.10
C TYR A 168 -14.82 0.61 10.68
N ASN A 169 -13.80 0.87 9.85
CA ASN A 169 -12.59 1.57 10.26
C ASN A 169 -12.86 3.04 10.65
N VAL A 170 -13.75 3.73 9.93
CA VAL A 170 -14.22 5.07 10.29
C VAL A 170 -14.82 5.07 11.71
N ASN A 171 -15.65 4.09 12.02
CA ASN A 171 -16.27 3.97 13.34
C ASN A 171 -15.25 3.70 14.45
N GLN A 172 -14.23 2.85 14.19
CA GLN A 172 -13.15 2.60 15.16
C GLN A 172 -12.31 3.88 15.39
N PHE A 173 -12.00 4.61 14.34
CA PHE A 173 -11.28 5.88 14.45
C PHE A 173 -12.08 6.91 15.25
N ASN A 174 -13.38 7.06 14.98
CA ASN A 174 -14.22 8.00 15.72
C ASN A 174 -14.30 7.68 17.21
N LYS A 175 -14.25 6.41 17.61
CA LYS A 175 -14.13 6.04 19.02
C LYS A 175 -12.82 6.55 19.63
N LEU A 176 -11.70 6.42 18.95
CA LEU A 176 -10.40 6.96 19.39
C LEU A 176 -10.44 8.49 19.49
N VAL A 177 -11.01 9.17 18.50
CA VAL A 177 -11.17 10.62 18.51
C VAL A 177 -12.01 11.08 19.70
N GLU A 178 -13.11 10.39 19.96
CA GLU A 178 -14.00 10.71 21.10
C GLU A 178 -13.31 10.52 22.46
N GLN A 179 -12.55 9.44 22.61
CA GLN A 179 -11.72 9.20 23.79
C GLN A 179 -10.67 10.29 23.98
N THR A 180 -10.01 10.71 22.88
CA THR A 180 -9.01 11.76 22.90
C THR A 180 -9.61 13.10 23.32
N ARG A 181 -10.78 13.47 22.78
CA ARG A 181 -11.50 14.67 23.16
C ARG A 181 -11.80 14.71 24.66
N LYS A 182 -12.31 13.61 25.19
CA LYS A 182 -12.66 13.50 26.63
C LYS A 182 -11.44 13.59 27.53
N LYS A 183 -10.33 12.97 27.12
CA LYS A 183 -9.13 12.86 27.94
C LYS A 183 -8.28 14.15 27.96
N PHE A 184 -8.23 14.87 26.85
CA PHE A 184 -7.32 16.01 26.66
C PHE A 184 -8.02 17.35 26.43
N ASP A 185 -9.34 17.39 26.45
CA ASP A 185 -10.15 18.59 26.17
C ASP A 185 -9.79 19.29 24.85
N VAL A 186 -9.54 18.52 23.82
CA VAL A 186 -9.12 19.03 22.50
C VAL A 186 -10.24 18.96 21.47
N LYS A 187 -10.27 19.92 20.55
CA LYS A 187 -11.20 19.95 19.43
C LYS A 187 -10.62 19.19 18.25
N ILE A 188 -11.10 17.97 18.02
CA ILE A 188 -10.79 17.16 16.84
C ILE A 188 -12.13 16.79 16.20
N CYS A 189 -12.30 17.03 14.89
CA CYS A 189 -13.52 16.70 14.18
C CYS A 189 -13.69 15.19 14.01
N SER A 190 -14.92 14.68 14.16
CA SER A 190 -15.25 13.32 13.72
C SER A 190 -15.30 13.27 12.21
N ILE A 191 -15.11 12.08 11.68
CA ILE A 191 -15.19 11.80 10.24
C ILE A 191 -16.42 10.91 9.97
N ASN A 192 -17.06 11.10 8.83
CA ASN A 192 -18.28 10.36 8.48
C ASN A 192 -18.02 9.26 7.45
N ASN A 193 -16.95 9.40 6.71
CA ASN A 193 -16.57 8.47 5.61
C ASN A 193 -15.08 8.56 5.34
N ILE A 194 -14.59 7.72 4.43
CA ILE A 194 -13.16 7.67 4.09
C ILE A 194 -12.66 8.97 3.43
N LEU A 195 -13.50 9.67 2.69
CA LEU A 195 -13.12 10.92 2.04
C LEU A 195 -12.91 12.02 3.07
N ASP A 196 -13.76 12.08 4.09
CA ASP A 196 -13.58 12.94 5.25
C ASP A 196 -12.27 12.62 5.96
N PHE A 197 -11.94 11.33 6.14
CA PHE A 197 -10.69 10.90 6.72
C PHE A 197 -9.47 11.36 5.91
N ILE A 198 -9.52 11.22 4.59
CA ILE A 198 -8.45 11.69 3.71
C ILE A 198 -8.26 13.21 3.86
N ASN A 199 -9.34 13.96 3.91
CA ASN A 199 -9.29 15.41 4.11
C ASN A 199 -8.81 15.78 5.52
N PHE A 200 -9.30 15.09 6.53
CA PHE A 200 -8.86 15.21 7.92
C PHE A 200 -7.36 14.96 8.05
N SER A 201 -6.84 13.89 7.47
CA SER A 201 -5.43 13.52 7.54
C SER A 201 -4.49 14.54 6.88
N LYS A 202 -4.99 15.34 5.94
CA LYS A 202 -4.23 16.46 5.34
C LYS A 202 -4.13 17.68 6.27
N ASN A 203 -5.10 17.88 7.13
CA ASN A 203 -5.28 19.10 7.91
C ASN A 203 -4.99 18.92 9.40
N ILE A 204 -4.89 17.68 9.88
CA ILE A 204 -4.60 17.38 11.29
C ILE A 204 -3.19 17.83 11.66
N THR A 205 -3.03 18.41 12.86
CA THR A 205 -1.72 18.81 13.39
C THR A 205 -0.95 17.63 13.98
N GLU A 206 0.38 17.76 14.06
CA GLU A 206 1.24 16.75 14.73
C GLU A 206 0.81 16.52 16.19
N GLU A 207 0.45 17.59 16.89
CA GLU A 207 -0.02 17.52 18.26
C GLU A 207 -1.29 16.69 18.39
N GLN A 208 -2.30 16.97 17.54
CA GLN A 208 -3.55 16.23 17.52
C GLN A 208 -3.34 14.74 17.20
N ILE A 209 -2.46 14.42 16.25
CA ILE A 209 -2.10 13.04 15.94
C ILE A 209 -1.47 12.37 17.17
N GLY A 210 -0.52 13.05 17.83
CA GLY A 210 0.14 12.54 19.04
C GLY A 210 -0.85 12.18 20.13
N LEU A 211 -1.86 13.03 20.36
CA LEU A 211 -2.91 12.81 21.35
C LEU A 211 -3.81 11.61 20.99
N ILE A 212 -4.15 11.43 19.70
CA ILE A 212 -4.91 10.26 19.22
C ILE A 212 -4.12 8.98 19.46
N MET A 213 -2.82 8.98 19.12
CA MET A 213 -1.97 7.80 19.26
C MET A 213 -1.76 7.38 20.72
N MET A 214 -1.76 8.32 21.66
CA MET A 214 -1.69 8.02 23.10
C MET A 214 -2.90 7.22 23.63
N ASN A 215 -3.99 7.15 22.88
CA ASN A 215 -5.20 6.41 23.23
C ASN A 215 -5.37 5.10 22.43
N LYS A 216 -4.44 4.78 21.55
CA LYS A 216 -4.48 3.55 20.75
C LYS A 216 -4.04 2.30 21.55
N THR A 217 -3.35 2.51 22.68
CA THR A 217 -2.95 1.45 23.62
C THR A 217 -4.03 1.21 24.63
#